data_76f159181c1cf7b7d55c9508b97decce
#
_entry.id   76f159181c1cf7b7d55c9508b97decce
#
_cell.length_a   1.000
_cell.length_b   1.000
_cell.length_c   1.000
_cell.angle_alpha   90.00
_cell.angle_beta   90.00
_cell.angle_gamma   90.00
#
_symmetry.space_group_name_H-M   'P 1'
#
loop_
_entity.id
_entity.type
_entity.pdbx_description
1 polymer ?
#
loop_
_entity_poly.entity_id
_entity_poly.type
_entity_poly.pdbx_seq_one_letter_code
_entity_poly.pdbx_strand_id
1 'polypeptide(L)'
;GGSPVQSSLIGQRIRDLAGKANVPVLAFCEDVAASGGYWLAASADEIYANPASIIGSIGVVSAGFGFDRAIDRIGVDRRVYTAGDNKMILDPFQPESERDVERLKSLQQEIHRQFIDHIIDRRGAKLAGDHDDLFSGAFWTGQQAAALGLIDGIGECRRFVTDRFGETVDLITIQPKKRLFGGVGGLPGAFGPGAFGHAIGSAAAAHAVEEAVELAVERAHLSRYGL
;
A
#
# COMPACT_ATOMS: atom_id res chain seq x y z
N GLY A 1 2.04 -4.27 -1.04
CA GLY A 1 0.88 -3.73 -1.79
C GLY A 1 -0.40 -3.84 -0.98
N GLY A 2 -1.48 -3.23 -1.48
CA GLY A 2 -2.76 -3.25 -0.77
C GLY A 2 -3.84 -2.51 -1.54
N SER A 3 -4.97 -2.25 -0.86
CA SER A 3 -6.09 -1.50 -1.43
C SER A 3 -5.67 -0.05 -1.71
N PRO A 4 -5.88 0.48 -2.93
CA PRO A 4 -5.60 1.88 -3.25
C PRO A 4 -6.35 2.85 -2.33
N VAL A 5 -7.61 2.55 -2.04
CA VAL A 5 -8.45 3.39 -1.15
C VAL A 5 -7.86 3.45 0.25
N GLN A 6 -7.47 2.30 0.83
CA GLN A 6 -6.90 2.28 2.17
C GLN A 6 -5.53 2.95 2.21
N SER A 7 -4.69 2.75 1.21
CA SER A 7 -3.39 3.44 1.11
C SER A 7 -3.57 4.95 1.06
N SER A 8 -4.53 5.44 0.28
CA SER A 8 -4.86 6.87 0.20
C SER A 8 -5.36 7.42 1.53
N LEU A 9 -6.35 6.76 2.16
CA LEU A 9 -6.94 7.23 3.42
C LEU A 9 -5.91 7.26 4.56
N ILE A 10 -5.08 6.21 4.68
CA ILE A 10 -4.02 6.16 5.70
C ILE A 10 -2.97 7.23 5.42
N GLY A 11 -2.53 7.37 4.17
CA GLY A 11 -1.57 8.38 3.77
C GLY A 11 -2.06 9.81 4.10
N GLN A 12 -3.31 10.12 3.77
CA GLN A 12 -3.94 11.40 4.13
C GLN A 12 -3.98 11.59 5.65
N ARG A 13 -4.39 10.56 6.41
CA ARG A 13 -4.45 10.64 7.87
C ARG A 13 -3.08 10.90 8.49
N ILE A 14 -2.02 10.23 7.99
CA ILE A 14 -0.64 10.50 8.42
C ILE A 14 -0.28 11.97 8.19
N ARG A 15 -0.57 12.51 7.02
CA ARG A 15 -0.27 13.91 6.69
C ARG A 15 -1.03 14.90 7.58
N ASP A 16 -2.32 14.66 7.79
CA ASP A 16 -3.18 15.52 8.63
C ASP A 16 -2.66 15.56 10.08
N LEU A 17 -2.30 14.41 10.63
CA LEU A 17 -1.81 14.32 12.00
C LEU A 17 -0.41 14.95 12.14
N ALA A 18 0.49 14.67 11.23
CA ALA A 18 1.82 15.26 11.18
C ALA A 18 1.75 16.79 11.08
N GLY A 19 0.90 17.30 10.20
CA GLY A 19 0.67 18.75 10.05
C GLY A 19 0.10 19.38 11.30
N LYS A 20 -0.90 18.77 11.95
CA LYS A 20 -1.47 19.27 13.20
C LYS A 20 -0.48 19.28 14.36
N ALA A 21 0.36 18.25 14.45
CA ALA A 21 1.37 18.13 15.50
C ALA A 21 2.65 18.91 15.18
N ASN A 22 2.82 19.37 13.94
CA ASN A 22 4.04 19.99 13.43
C ASN A 22 5.27 19.11 13.66
N VAL A 23 5.17 17.81 13.30
CA VAL A 23 6.25 16.83 13.42
C VAL A 23 6.55 16.23 12.06
N PRO A 24 7.83 15.95 11.73
CA PRO A 24 8.18 15.27 10.49
C PRO A 24 7.83 13.79 10.57
N VAL A 25 7.49 13.20 9.42
CA VAL A 25 7.27 11.77 9.25
C VAL A 25 8.42 11.20 8.41
N LEU A 26 9.11 10.23 8.95
CA LEU A 26 10.19 9.52 8.26
C LEU A 26 9.74 8.08 7.99
N ALA A 27 9.81 7.64 6.74
CA ALA A 27 9.53 6.27 6.35
C ALA A 27 10.83 5.48 6.19
N PHE A 28 10.92 4.33 6.83
CA PHE A 28 12.00 3.38 6.65
C PHE A 28 11.46 2.10 6.04
N CYS A 29 11.86 1.82 4.80
CA CYS A 29 11.45 0.64 4.06
C CYS A 29 12.45 -0.49 4.34
N GLU A 30 11.98 -1.56 4.92
CA GLU A 30 12.78 -2.76 5.19
C GLU A 30 12.80 -3.67 3.95
N ASP A 31 12.02 -4.78 3.91
CA ASP A 31 12.06 -5.72 2.80
C ASP A 31 11.40 -5.17 1.52
N VAL A 32 10.16 -4.68 1.64
CA VAL A 32 9.34 -4.27 0.49
C VAL A 32 8.45 -3.08 0.82
N ALA A 33 8.59 -2.01 0.07
CA ALA A 33 7.62 -0.92 0.00
C ALA A 33 7.21 -0.71 -1.47
N ALA A 34 6.27 -1.52 -1.94
CA ALA A 34 5.82 -1.54 -3.33
C ALA A 34 4.31 -1.37 -3.44
N SER A 35 3.81 -0.80 -4.55
CA SER A 35 2.39 -0.54 -4.79
C SER A 35 1.79 0.30 -3.65
N GLY A 36 0.70 -0.13 -3.02
CA GLY A 36 0.11 0.57 -1.87
C GLY A 36 1.08 0.80 -0.70
N GLY A 37 2.11 -0.05 -0.53
CA GLY A 37 3.18 0.17 0.45
C GLY A 37 4.05 1.38 0.09
N TYR A 38 4.34 1.56 -1.19
CA TYR A 38 5.08 2.74 -1.65
C TYR A 38 4.21 4.01 -1.61
N TRP A 39 2.90 3.88 -1.88
CA TRP A 39 1.95 4.98 -1.66
C TRP A 39 2.05 5.54 -0.23
N LEU A 40 2.05 4.64 0.76
CA LEU A 40 2.18 5.03 2.17
C LEU A 40 3.56 5.63 2.47
N ALA A 41 4.64 5.02 1.99
CA ALA A 41 5.98 5.56 2.17
C ALA A 41 6.11 6.96 1.56
N ALA A 42 5.54 7.19 0.39
CA ALA A 42 5.51 8.50 -0.27
C ALA A 42 4.71 9.57 0.49
N SER A 43 3.84 9.17 1.40
CA SER A 43 3.15 10.11 2.29
C SER A 43 4.05 10.68 3.40
N ALA A 44 5.25 10.14 3.61
CA ALA A 44 6.24 10.67 4.54
C ALA A 44 6.96 11.92 3.98
N ASP A 45 7.67 12.64 4.83
CA ASP A 45 8.48 13.79 4.44
C ASP A 45 9.84 13.35 3.87
N GLU A 46 10.40 12.27 4.43
CA GLU A 46 11.61 11.62 3.96
C GLU A 46 11.43 10.10 3.93
N ILE A 47 12.05 9.43 2.97
CA ILE A 47 11.95 7.99 2.75
C ILE A 47 13.35 7.39 2.68
N TYR A 48 13.61 6.39 3.49
CA TYR A 48 14.87 5.66 3.52
C TYR A 48 14.62 4.16 3.33
N ALA A 49 15.59 3.45 2.76
CA ALA A 49 15.49 2.02 2.53
C ALA A 49 16.84 1.31 2.71
N ASN A 50 16.80 0.01 2.91
CA ASN A 50 17.99 -0.82 2.75
C ASN A 50 18.38 -0.89 1.26
N PRO A 51 19.66 -1.02 0.88
CA PRO A 51 20.08 -1.13 -0.52
C PRO A 51 19.35 -2.24 -1.29
N ALA A 52 18.97 -3.32 -0.62
CA ALA A 52 18.29 -4.49 -1.19
C ALA A 52 16.75 -4.44 -1.08
N SER A 53 16.17 -3.43 -0.44
CA SER A 53 14.72 -3.27 -0.37
C SER A 53 14.08 -3.20 -1.76
N ILE A 54 12.87 -3.69 -1.91
CA ILE A 54 12.11 -3.57 -3.16
C ILE A 54 11.17 -2.36 -3.05
N ILE A 55 11.35 -1.40 -3.97
CA ILE A 55 10.65 -0.11 -3.97
C ILE A 55 9.94 0.11 -5.30
N GLY A 56 8.79 0.78 -5.30
CA GLY A 56 8.09 1.17 -6.52
C GLY A 56 6.82 0.38 -6.78
N SER A 57 6.74 -0.33 -7.92
CA SER A 57 5.50 -1.00 -8.39
C SER A 57 4.34 0.00 -8.44
N ILE A 58 4.59 1.15 -9.08
CA ILE A 58 3.58 2.22 -9.26
C ILE A 58 2.68 1.81 -10.41
N GLY A 59 1.71 0.96 -10.10
CA GLY A 59 0.82 0.37 -11.08
C GLY A 59 -0.38 -0.29 -10.43
N VAL A 60 -1.32 -0.72 -11.28
CA VAL A 60 -2.56 -1.39 -10.87
C VAL A 60 -2.70 -2.69 -11.66
N VAL A 61 -2.94 -3.78 -10.97
CA VAL A 61 -3.14 -5.09 -11.58
C VAL A 61 -4.45 -5.69 -11.13
N SER A 62 -5.13 -6.37 -12.05
CA SER A 62 -6.20 -7.32 -11.77
C SER A 62 -5.81 -8.64 -12.43
N ALA A 63 -5.80 -9.70 -11.67
CA ALA A 63 -5.48 -11.03 -12.18
C ALA A 63 -6.54 -12.03 -11.73
N GLY A 64 -6.88 -12.97 -12.61
CA GLY A 64 -7.88 -13.99 -12.37
C GLY A 64 -7.67 -15.20 -13.27
N PHE A 65 -8.58 -16.15 -13.18
CA PHE A 65 -8.60 -17.34 -14.01
C PHE A 65 -9.95 -17.45 -14.71
N GLY A 66 -9.95 -17.90 -15.99
CA GLY A 66 -11.15 -18.29 -16.71
C GLY A 66 -11.38 -19.79 -16.57
N PHE A 67 -12.58 -20.17 -16.15
CA PHE A 67 -13.01 -21.55 -15.96
C PHE A 67 -14.17 -21.97 -16.89
N ASP A 68 -14.57 -21.12 -17.82
CA ASP A 68 -15.64 -21.36 -18.78
C ASP A 68 -15.53 -22.73 -19.47
N ARG A 69 -14.38 -22.99 -20.07
CA ARG A 69 -14.09 -24.26 -20.75
C ARG A 69 -13.92 -25.47 -19.80
N ALA A 70 -13.57 -25.21 -18.55
CA ALA A 70 -13.41 -26.26 -17.55
C ALA A 70 -14.77 -26.79 -17.09
N ILE A 71 -15.71 -25.91 -16.75
CA ILE A 71 -17.05 -26.32 -16.32
C ILE A 71 -17.83 -26.97 -17.46
N ASP A 72 -17.64 -26.50 -18.69
CA ASP A 72 -18.25 -27.11 -19.90
C ASP A 72 -17.81 -28.56 -20.08
N ARG A 73 -16.52 -28.84 -19.91
CA ARG A 73 -15.96 -30.22 -20.05
C ARG A 73 -16.49 -31.20 -19.00
N ILE A 74 -16.84 -30.72 -17.81
CA ILE A 74 -17.37 -31.57 -16.73
C ILE A 74 -18.89 -31.54 -16.64
N GLY A 75 -19.57 -30.89 -17.60
CA GLY A 75 -21.02 -30.83 -17.68
C GLY A 75 -21.69 -30.06 -16.56
N VAL A 76 -21.07 -28.98 -16.10
CA VAL A 76 -21.64 -28.12 -15.04
C VAL A 76 -22.30 -26.90 -15.65
N ASP A 77 -23.60 -26.76 -15.44
CA ASP A 77 -24.37 -25.56 -15.82
C ASP A 77 -24.23 -24.45 -14.80
N ARG A 78 -23.65 -23.33 -15.20
CA ARG A 78 -23.67 -22.13 -14.35
C ARG A 78 -24.96 -21.35 -14.55
N ARG A 79 -25.67 -21.11 -13.47
CA ARG A 79 -26.94 -20.37 -13.47
C ARG A 79 -26.75 -19.07 -12.69
N VAL A 80 -26.93 -17.93 -13.37
CA VAL A 80 -26.78 -16.60 -12.79
C VAL A 80 -28.04 -15.79 -13.08
N TYR A 81 -28.60 -15.18 -12.06
CA TYR A 81 -29.78 -14.32 -12.16
C TYR A 81 -29.39 -12.95 -11.59
N THR A 82 -29.39 -11.91 -12.42
CA THR A 82 -29.00 -10.56 -12.03
C THR A 82 -30.07 -9.56 -12.39
N ALA A 83 -30.11 -8.47 -11.65
CA ALA A 83 -30.78 -7.25 -12.05
C ALA A 83 -29.72 -6.17 -12.31
N GLY A 84 -29.71 -5.62 -13.53
CA GLY A 84 -28.72 -4.68 -14.04
C GLY A 84 -27.67 -5.36 -14.94
N ASP A 85 -27.51 -4.79 -16.15
CA ASP A 85 -26.76 -5.38 -17.26
C ASP A 85 -25.26 -5.57 -16.99
N ASN A 86 -24.69 -4.80 -16.07
CA ASN A 86 -23.27 -4.83 -15.75
C ASN A 86 -23.00 -5.42 -14.34
N LYS A 87 -23.94 -6.18 -13.79
CA LYS A 87 -23.79 -6.70 -12.42
C LYS A 87 -22.81 -7.87 -12.33
N MET A 88 -22.62 -8.59 -13.42
CA MET A 88 -21.74 -9.76 -13.54
C MET A 88 -20.70 -9.55 -14.65
N ILE A 89 -19.87 -8.52 -14.47
CA ILE A 89 -18.71 -8.33 -15.34
C ILE A 89 -17.59 -9.30 -14.94
N LEU A 90 -16.84 -9.78 -15.94
CA LEU A 90 -15.67 -10.65 -15.79
C LEU A 90 -15.95 -11.90 -14.93
N ASP A 91 -17.12 -12.52 -15.12
CA ASP A 91 -17.45 -13.80 -14.50
C ASP A 91 -16.43 -14.87 -14.96
N PRO A 92 -15.65 -15.49 -14.06
CA PRO A 92 -14.61 -16.45 -14.44
C PRO A 92 -15.15 -17.74 -15.06
N PHE A 93 -16.47 -17.97 -14.98
CA PHE A 93 -17.14 -19.15 -15.54
C PHE A 93 -17.87 -18.83 -16.86
N GLN A 94 -17.64 -17.67 -17.44
CA GLN A 94 -18.14 -17.31 -18.77
C GLN A 94 -16.96 -16.87 -19.66
N PRO A 95 -17.11 -16.96 -20.99
CA PRO A 95 -16.14 -16.38 -21.90
C PRO A 95 -15.93 -14.89 -21.60
N GLU A 96 -14.68 -14.46 -21.69
CA GLU A 96 -14.34 -13.05 -21.45
C GLU A 96 -14.99 -12.13 -22.47
N SER A 97 -15.57 -11.05 -22.00
CA SER A 97 -16.22 -10.01 -22.81
C SER A 97 -15.24 -8.85 -23.03
N GLU A 98 -15.00 -8.48 -24.29
CA GLU A 98 -14.16 -7.31 -24.64
C GLU A 98 -14.66 -6.02 -23.95
N ARG A 99 -15.97 -5.81 -23.92
CA ARG A 99 -16.59 -4.66 -23.24
C ARG A 99 -16.27 -4.63 -21.74
N ASP A 100 -16.26 -5.79 -21.08
CA ASP A 100 -15.97 -5.87 -19.65
C ASP A 100 -14.49 -5.61 -19.39
N VAL A 101 -13.61 -6.11 -20.25
CA VAL A 101 -12.16 -5.84 -20.21
C VAL A 101 -11.87 -4.35 -20.40
N GLU A 102 -12.50 -3.71 -21.39
CA GLU A 102 -12.35 -2.27 -21.61
C GLU A 102 -12.79 -1.46 -20.39
N ARG A 103 -13.92 -1.85 -19.79
CA ARG A 103 -14.41 -1.21 -18.56
C ARG A 103 -13.43 -1.38 -17.40
N LEU A 104 -12.91 -2.59 -17.19
CA LEU A 104 -11.90 -2.84 -16.16
C LEU A 104 -10.64 -2.01 -16.40
N LYS A 105 -10.11 -2.00 -17.63
CA LYS A 105 -8.93 -1.21 -18.00
C LYS A 105 -9.13 0.29 -17.74
N SER A 106 -10.32 0.83 -18.06
CA SER A 106 -10.65 2.22 -17.78
C SER A 106 -10.59 2.53 -16.26
N LEU A 107 -11.14 1.65 -15.42
CA LEU A 107 -11.07 1.80 -13.96
C LEU A 107 -9.62 1.70 -13.44
N GLN A 108 -8.83 0.76 -13.98
CA GLN A 108 -7.42 0.61 -13.62
C GLN A 108 -6.60 1.85 -13.99
N GLN A 109 -6.84 2.42 -15.17
CA GLN A 109 -6.17 3.64 -15.62
C GLN A 109 -6.51 4.84 -14.72
N GLU A 110 -7.74 4.96 -14.28
CA GLU A 110 -8.17 6.01 -13.35
C GLU A 110 -7.46 5.91 -12.01
N ILE A 111 -7.43 4.70 -11.43
CA ILE A 111 -6.74 4.44 -10.15
C ILE A 111 -5.23 4.64 -10.31
N HIS A 112 -4.65 4.20 -11.44
CA HIS A 112 -3.23 4.38 -11.72
C HIS A 112 -2.86 5.85 -11.83
N ARG A 113 -3.67 6.65 -12.49
CA ARG A 113 -3.47 8.10 -12.57
C ARG A 113 -3.46 8.74 -11.19
N GLN A 114 -4.41 8.40 -10.31
CA GLN A 114 -4.42 8.89 -8.92
C GLN A 114 -3.15 8.52 -8.17
N PHE A 115 -2.59 7.32 -8.42
CA PHE A 115 -1.32 6.93 -7.82
C PHE A 115 -0.15 7.76 -8.37
N ILE A 116 -0.08 7.95 -9.67
CA ILE A 116 0.93 8.80 -10.33
C ILE A 116 0.86 10.23 -9.78
N ASP A 117 -0.33 10.81 -9.72
CA ASP A 117 -0.55 12.17 -9.22
C ASP A 117 -0.05 12.31 -7.77
N HIS A 118 -0.35 11.34 -6.92
CA HIS A 118 0.16 11.30 -5.54
C HIS A 118 1.70 11.26 -5.50
N ILE A 119 2.34 10.43 -6.31
CA ILE A 119 3.80 10.35 -6.34
C ILE A 119 4.42 11.63 -6.89
N ILE A 120 3.86 12.23 -7.93
CA ILE A 120 4.30 13.50 -8.48
C ILE A 120 4.17 14.61 -7.43
N ASP A 121 3.05 14.68 -6.71
CA ASP A 121 2.84 15.66 -5.63
C ASP A 121 3.90 15.53 -4.53
N ARG A 122 4.22 14.30 -4.14
CA ARG A 122 5.12 14.03 -3.03
C ARG A 122 6.60 14.00 -3.39
N ARG A 123 6.93 13.60 -4.62
CA ARG A 123 8.30 13.30 -5.06
C ARG A 123 8.71 14.07 -6.32
N GLY A 124 7.79 14.73 -7.02
CA GLY A 124 8.02 15.26 -8.37
C GLY A 124 9.34 16.00 -8.59
N ALA A 125 9.71 16.90 -7.69
CA ALA A 125 10.97 17.64 -7.77
C ALA A 125 12.24 16.78 -7.54
N LYS A 126 12.08 15.58 -6.98
CA LYS A 126 13.17 14.64 -6.66
C LYS A 126 13.33 13.54 -7.70
N LEU A 127 12.29 13.29 -8.52
CA LEU A 127 12.29 12.23 -9.53
C LEU A 127 13.34 12.51 -10.63
N ALA A 128 14.16 11.52 -10.92
CA ALA A 128 15.28 11.62 -11.85
C ALA A 128 15.23 10.59 -12.99
N GLY A 129 14.19 9.79 -13.08
CA GLY A 129 14.00 8.78 -14.13
C GLY A 129 13.06 9.24 -15.23
N ASP A 130 12.98 8.43 -16.29
CA ASP A 130 11.95 8.58 -17.31
C ASP A 130 10.58 8.27 -16.69
N HIS A 131 9.60 9.15 -16.88
CA HIS A 131 8.26 9.01 -16.34
C HIS A 131 7.56 7.75 -16.85
N ASP A 132 7.76 7.37 -18.11
CA ASP A 132 7.15 6.18 -18.69
C ASP A 132 7.67 4.90 -18.00
N ASP A 133 8.93 4.90 -17.58
CA ASP A 133 9.54 3.78 -16.86
C ASP A 133 9.14 3.78 -15.38
N LEU A 134 9.22 4.93 -14.71
CA LEU A 134 8.87 5.10 -13.30
C LEU A 134 7.42 4.70 -12.98
N PHE A 135 6.51 4.97 -13.90
CA PHE A 135 5.07 4.73 -13.73
C PHE A 135 4.54 3.51 -14.50
N SER A 136 5.44 2.65 -14.99
CA SER A 136 5.08 1.42 -15.72
C SER A 136 4.58 0.27 -14.83
N GLY A 137 4.68 0.41 -13.50
CA GLY A 137 4.49 -0.69 -12.55
C GLY A 137 5.77 -1.46 -12.24
N ALA A 138 6.92 -1.03 -12.76
CA ALA A 138 8.22 -1.60 -12.44
C ALA A 138 8.59 -1.37 -10.96
N PHE A 139 9.55 -2.14 -10.49
CA PHE A 139 10.12 -2.02 -9.15
C PHE A 139 11.64 -2.08 -9.20
N TRP A 140 12.26 -1.49 -8.19
CA TRP A 140 13.71 -1.29 -8.14
C TRP A 140 14.25 -1.72 -6.78
N THR A 141 15.54 -1.99 -6.73
CA THR A 141 16.26 -2.09 -5.44
C THR A 141 16.30 -0.73 -4.76
N GLY A 142 16.48 -0.69 -3.44
CA GLY A 142 16.64 0.57 -2.72
C GLY A 142 17.76 1.44 -3.29
N GLN A 143 18.88 0.81 -3.72
CA GLN A 143 19.98 1.53 -4.36
C GLN A 143 19.56 2.20 -5.67
N GLN A 144 18.81 1.51 -6.51
CA GLN A 144 18.28 2.06 -7.77
C GLN A 144 17.20 3.12 -7.49
N ALA A 145 16.32 2.87 -6.53
CA ALA A 145 15.25 3.78 -6.15
C ALA A 145 15.81 5.13 -5.63
N ALA A 146 16.93 5.12 -4.92
CA ALA A 146 17.62 6.34 -4.49
C ALA A 146 18.14 7.14 -5.70
N ALA A 147 18.74 6.48 -6.69
CA ALA A 147 19.22 7.14 -7.92
C ALA A 147 18.06 7.70 -8.76
N LEU A 148 16.89 7.08 -8.71
CA LEU A 148 15.68 7.52 -9.42
C LEU A 148 14.88 8.57 -8.64
N GLY A 149 15.31 8.97 -7.43
CA GLY A 149 14.60 9.93 -6.61
C GLY A 149 13.31 9.41 -5.96
N LEU A 150 13.06 8.10 -6.04
CA LEU A 150 11.90 7.47 -5.40
C LEU A 150 12.03 7.44 -3.87
N ILE A 151 13.26 7.44 -3.34
CA ILE A 151 13.57 7.58 -1.92
C ILE A 151 14.63 8.65 -1.71
N ASP A 152 14.80 9.10 -0.48
CA ASP A 152 15.74 10.17 -0.13
C ASP A 152 17.15 9.64 0.14
N GLY A 153 17.29 8.35 0.47
CA GLY A 153 18.59 7.76 0.69
C GLY A 153 18.55 6.32 1.21
N ILE A 154 19.74 5.80 1.40
CA ILE A 154 19.95 4.50 2.02
C ILE A 154 20.13 4.71 3.53
N GLY A 155 19.36 3.98 4.33
CA GLY A 155 19.43 4.10 5.79
C GLY A 155 18.58 3.07 6.52
N GLU A 156 18.99 2.78 7.75
CA GLU A 156 18.27 1.95 8.71
C GLU A 156 17.78 2.86 9.86
N CYS A 157 16.56 2.60 10.34
CA CYS A 157 15.86 3.48 11.26
C CYS A 157 16.69 3.81 12.53
N ARG A 158 17.18 2.82 13.24
CA ARG A 158 17.90 3.02 14.52
C ARG A 158 19.16 3.85 14.30
N ARG A 159 19.99 3.44 13.33
CA ARG A 159 21.24 4.14 13.01
C ARG A 159 20.98 5.57 12.58
N PHE A 160 20.04 5.78 11.67
CA PHE A 160 19.68 7.09 11.18
C PHE A 160 19.22 8.03 12.31
N VAL A 161 18.36 7.53 13.20
CA VAL A 161 17.84 8.33 14.31
C VAL A 161 18.96 8.65 15.34
N THR A 162 19.85 7.68 15.62
CA THR A 162 21.00 7.91 16.49
C THR A 162 21.96 8.94 15.90
N ASP A 163 22.28 8.82 14.61
CA ASP A 163 23.18 9.76 13.92
C ASP A 163 22.60 11.18 13.87
N ARG A 164 21.29 11.31 13.70
CA ARG A 164 20.60 12.61 13.55
C ARG A 164 20.26 13.30 14.88
N PHE A 165 19.91 12.53 15.91
CA PHE A 165 19.40 13.05 17.19
C PHE A 165 20.29 12.73 18.40
N GLY A 166 21.36 11.96 18.19
CA GLY A 166 22.31 11.55 19.23
C GLY A 166 22.00 10.19 19.85
N GLU A 167 23.02 9.62 20.54
CA GLU A 167 22.94 8.27 21.13
C GLU A 167 21.92 8.14 22.28
N THR A 168 21.55 9.26 22.89
CA THR A 168 20.61 9.31 24.01
C THR A 168 19.15 9.39 23.57
N VAL A 169 18.87 9.35 22.25
CA VAL A 169 17.51 9.40 21.73
C VAL A 169 16.71 8.18 22.18
N ASP A 170 15.52 8.42 22.71
CA ASP A 170 14.62 7.34 23.11
C ASP A 170 13.72 6.92 21.95
N LEU A 171 13.84 5.66 21.53
CA LEU A 171 13.02 5.05 20.47
C LEU A 171 11.83 4.32 21.10
N ILE A 172 10.68 4.94 21.07
CA ILE A 172 9.43 4.35 21.55
C ILE A 172 8.81 3.53 20.44
N THR A 173 8.82 2.21 20.56
CA THR A 173 8.18 1.31 19.61
C THR A 173 6.70 1.15 19.94
N ILE A 174 5.84 1.54 19.00
CA ILE A 174 4.39 1.37 19.09
C ILE A 174 4.00 0.20 18.19
N GLN A 175 3.46 -0.86 18.77
CA GLN A 175 3.00 -2.03 18.03
C GLN A 175 1.49 -2.19 18.12
N PRO A 176 0.83 -2.66 17.04
CA PRO A 176 -0.60 -2.99 17.09
C PRO A 176 -0.87 -3.99 18.22
N LYS A 177 -1.90 -3.74 19.01
CA LYS A 177 -2.33 -4.70 20.05
C LYS A 177 -2.72 -6.01 19.37
N LYS A 178 -2.02 -7.11 19.71
CA LYS A 178 -2.42 -8.45 19.26
C LYS A 178 -3.81 -8.74 19.83
N ARG A 179 -4.83 -8.84 18.98
CA ARG A 179 -6.14 -9.31 19.39
C ARG A 179 -6.01 -10.77 19.83
N LEU A 180 -6.23 -11.04 21.12
CA LEU A 180 -6.10 -12.37 21.75
C LEU A 180 -7.16 -13.37 21.26
N PHE A 181 -8.17 -12.92 20.48
CA PHE A 181 -9.27 -13.70 19.94
C PHE A 181 -9.42 -13.48 18.43
N GLY A 182 -8.51 -14.03 17.66
CA GLY A 182 -8.54 -13.99 16.20
C GLY A 182 -8.00 -15.27 15.57
N GLY A 183 -8.34 -16.41 16.12
CA GLY A 183 -7.82 -17.67 15.60
C GLY A 183 -8.69 -18.86 15.95
N VAL A 184 -9.87 -18.94 15.39
CA VAL A 184 -10.55 -20.24 15.24
C VAL A 184 -10.82 -20.42 13.76
N GLY A 185 -10.10 -21.37 13.15
CA GLY A 185 -10.45 -22.00 11.89
C GLY A 185 -9.92 -21.35 10.62
N GLY A 186 -8.64 -21.44 10.38
CA GLY A 186 -8.07 -21.38 9.05
C GLY A 186 -7.33 -22.68 8.76
N LEU A 187 -8.03 -23.68 8.26
CA LEU A 187 -7.39 -24.78 7.54
C LEU A 187 -6.62 -24.18 6.34
N PRO A 188 -5.42 -24.66 6.02
CA PRO A 188 -4.73 -24.28 4.78
C PRO A 188 -5.50 -24.95 3.63
N GLY A 189 -6.54 -24.30 3.15
CA GLY A 189 -7.37 -24.72 2.05
C GLY A 189 -7.06 -23.93 0.81
N ALA A 190 -6.65 -24.65 -0.21
CA ALA A 190 -6.34 -24.20 -1.54
C ALA A 190 -7.55 -23.66 -2.31
N PHE A 191 -8.09 -22.52 -1.93
CA PHE A 191 -8.99 -21.68 -2.74
C PHE A 191 -9.06 -20.31 -2.06
N GLY A 192 -8.05 -19.48 -2.26
CA GLY A 192 -8.06 -18.10 -1.80
C GLY A 192 -8.76 -17.18 -2.80
N PRO A 193 -9.88 -16.53 -2.47
CA PRO A 193 -10.32 -15.37 -3.20
C PRO A 193 -9.44 -14.20 -2.76
N GLY A 194 -8.47 -13.85 -3.60
CA GLY A 194 -7.44 -12.84 -3.30
C GLY A 194 -7.90 -11.40 -3.09
N ALA A 195 -9.19 -11.11 -3.09
CA ALA A 195 -9.69 -9.74 -2.92
C ALA A 195 -10.24 -9.44 -1.51
N PHE A 196 -10.83 -10.42 -0.82
CA PHE A 196 -11.46 -10.18 0.49
C PHE A 196 -10.48 -10.23 1.67
N GLY A 197 -9.40 -11.02 1.58
CA GLY A 197 -8.41 -11.11 2.66
C GLY A 197 -7.57 -9.86 2.86
N HIS A 198 -7.33 -9.08 1.79
CA HIS A 198 -6.56 -7.84 1.85
C HIS A 198 -7.32 -6.68 2.49
N ALA A 199 -8.66 -6.64 2.35
CA ALA A 199 -9.47 -5.57 2.93
C ALA A 199 -9.50 -5.61 4.47
N ILE A 200 -9.49 -6.78 5.09
CA ILE A 200 -9.51 -6.93 6.55
C ILE A 200 -8.13 -6.59 7.16
N GLY A 201 -7.05 -6.96 6.46
CA GLY A 201 -5.69 -6.62 6.89
C GLY A 201 -5.39 -5.12 6.82
N SER A 202 -5.92 -4.43 5.79
CA SER A 202 -5.70 -3.00 5.61
C SER A 202 -6.48 -2.13 6.60
N ALA A 203 -7.69 -2.52 6.97
CA ALA A 203 -8.46 -1.80 8.00
C ALA A 203 -7.82 -1.91 9.40
N ALA A 204 -7.27 -3.07 9.74
CA ALA A 204 -6.53 -3.26 10.98
C ALA A 204 -5.22 -2.46 11.01
N ALA A 205 -4.52 -2.37 9.88
CA ALA A 205 -3.33 -1.55 9.74
C ALA A 205 -3.65 -0.04 9.83
N ALA A 206 -4.75 0.41 9.22
CA ALA A 206 -5.21 1.79 9.33
C ALA A 206 -5.46 2.19 10.78
N HIS A 207 -6.18 1.36 11.53
CA HIS A 207 -6.49 1.62 12.93
C HIS A 207 -5.24 1.61 13.83
N ALA A 208 -4.29 0.72 13.55
CA ALA A 208 -3.03 0.66 14.28
C ALA A 208 -2.15 1.90 14.05
N VAL A 209 -2.11 2.42 12.81
CA VAL A 209 -1.41 3.67 12.49
C VAL A 209 -2.09 4.85 13.19
N GLU A 210 -3.41 4.90 13.22
CA GLU A 210 -4.17 5.95 13.88
C GLU A 210 -3.90 5.99 15.41
N GLU A 211 -4.01 4.86 16.10
CA GLU A 211 -3.66 4.74 17.53
C GLU A 211 -2.19 5.12 17.79
N ALA A 212 -1.28 4.69 16.94
CA ALA A 212 0.15 4.97 17.08
C ALA A 212 0.46 6.47 16.96
N VAL A 213 -0.15 7.14 15.98
CA VAL A 213 0.08 8.58 15.77
C VAL A 213 -0.59 9.41 16.87
N GLU A 214 -1.80 9.05 17.30
CA GLU A 214 -2.47 9.76 18.42
C GLU A 214 -1.64 9.65 19.72
N LEU A 215 -1.12 8.47 20.03
CA LEU A 215 -0.27 8.27 21.22
C LEU A 215 1.06 9.04 21.13
N ALA A 216 1.67 9.10 19.94
CA ALA A 216 2.89 9.87 19.70
C ALA A 216 2.66 11.37 19.86
N VAL A 217 1.53 11.89 19.35
CA VAL A 217 1.13 13.29 19.48
C VAL A 217 0.85 13.65 20.94
N GLU A 218 0.14 12.80 21.67
CA GLU A 218 -0.15 13.00 23.08
C GLU A 218 1.14 13.07 23.93
N ARG A 219 2.07 12.13 23.71
CA ARG A 219 3.37 12.13 24.39
C ARG A 219 4.26 13.32 24.02
N ALA A 220 4.29 13.71 22.73
CA ALA A 220 5.00 14.91 22.32
C ALA A 220 4.42 16.18 22.95
N HIS A 221 3.12 16.19 23.21
CA HIS A 221 2.46 17.29 23.93
C HIS A 221 2.82 17.30 25.42
N LEU A 222 2.79 16.14 26.07
CA LEU A 222 3.15 15.99 27.49
C LEU A 222 4.62 16.32 27.76
N SER A 223 5.54 15.91 26.86
CA SER A 223 6.97 16.22 26.99
C SER A 223 7.29 17.71 26.93
N ARG A 224 6.44 18.55 26.29
CA ARG A 224 6.58 20.00 26.31
C ARG A 224 6.29 20.63 27.67
N TYR A 225 5.62 19.88 28.55
CA TYR A 225 5.27 20.33 29.91
C TYR A 225 6.09 19.61 30.99
N GLY A 226 7.09 18.79 30.59
CA GLY A 226 7.95 18.08 31.56
C GLY A 226 7.25 16.93 32.30
N LEU A 227 6.18 16.36 31.70
CA LEU A 227 5.42 15.22 32.23
C LEU A 227 5.71 13.96 31.42
#